data_fcf2dd77ffe06e28285244ffb542fed6
#
_entry.id   fcf2dd77ffe06e28285244ffb542fed6
#
_cell.length_a   1.000
_cell.length_b   1.000
_cell.length_c   1.000
_cell.angle_alpha   90.00
_cell.angle_beta   90.00
_cell.angle_gamma   90.00
#
_symmetry.space_group_name_H-M   'P 1'
#
loop_
_entity.id
_entity.type
_entity.pdbx_description
1 polymer ?
#
loop_
_entity_poly.entity_id
_entity_poly.type
_entity_poly.pdbx_seq_one_letter_code
_entity_poly.pdbx_strand_id
1 'polypeptide(L)'
;KVFAVIVVCFLFSLKVKVPVYIEDAVAAIAWAFQHIGKYGGNTDLIFLSGHSAGGYLTMMVGLDKKYLSKYSIDANKIAGNIPFSGHTITHFTVRKEKGMNDIQPLIDEYAPLFFARPDASPLVLITGDPELELLGRYEENAYMWRMMKLAGHKRTTLYKLEGFNHGSMAEPAYPLLIKEVNAITKEILKRK
;
A
#
# COMPACT_ATOMS: atom_id res chain seq x y z
N LYS A 1 -23.65 5.38 -1.02
CA LYS A 1 -22.44 6.07 -0.53
C LYS A 1 -21.67 6.57 -1.73
N VAL A 2 -21.24 7.82 -1.69
CA VAL A 2 -20.38 8.42 -2.72
C VAL A 2 -18.95 8.35 -2.22
N PHE A 3 -18.02 7.92 -3.06
CA PHE A 3 -16.58 7.96 -2.82
C PHE A 3 -15.97 9.08 -3.64
N ALA A 4 -15.09 9.88 -3.04
CA ALA A 4 -14.19 10.75 -3.77
C ALA A 4 -12.92 9.95 -4.10
N VAL A 5 -12.43 10.03 -5.32
CA VAL A 5 -11.19 9.40 -5.77
C VAL A 5 -10.18 10.47 -6.12
N ILE A 6 -9.00 10.42 -5.50
CA ILE A 6 -7.86 11.27 -5.85
C ILE A 6 -6.86 10.37 -6.57
N VAL A 7 -6.61 10.67 -7.84
CA VAL A 7 -5.59 9.97 -8.63
C VAL A 7 -4.28 10.71 -8.48
N VAL A 8 -3.25 10.00 -8.00
CA VAL A 8 -1.93 10.55 -7.78
C VAL A 8 -1.02 10.15 -8.95
N CYS A 9 -0.46 11.15 -9.64
CA CYS A 9 0.65 10.96 -10.56
C CYS A 9 1.94 11.28 -9.81
N PHE A 10 2.93 10.39 -9.87
CA PHE A 10 4.22 10.55 -9.19
C PHE A 10 5.38 10.44 -10.18
N LEU A 11 6.54 10.93 -9.79
CA LEU A 11 7.75 10.88 -10.61
C LEU A 11 8.25 9.43 -10.77
N PHE A 12 8.70 9.11 -11.99
CA PHE A 12 9.23 7.77 -12.29
C PHE A 12 10.74 7.69 -12.04
N SER A 13 11.22 6.51 -11.72
CA SER A 13 12.63 6.19 -11.45
C SER A 13 13.61 6.56 -12.58
N LEU A 14 13.13 6.72 -13.81
CA LEU A 14 13.96 7.21 -14.94
C LEU A 14 14.44 8.66 -14.75
N LYS A 15 13.75 9.46 -13.94
CA LYS A 15 14.08 10.87 -13.68
C LYS A 15 14.62 11.10 -12.27
N VAL A 16 14.23 10.27 -11.32
CA VAL A 16 14.60 10.41 -9.91
C VAL A 16 14.90 9.04 -9.30
N LYS A 17 15.64 9.04 -8.19
CA LYS A 17 15.96 7.82 -7.43
C LYS A 17 15.19 7.78 -6.11
N VAL A 18 15.20 6.60 -5.45
CA VAL A 18 14.71 6.48 -4.07
C VAL A 18 15.46 7.48 -3.16
N PRO A 19 14.78 8.20 -2.22
CA PRO A 19 13.35 8.07 -1.86
C PRO A 19 12.40 9.04 -2.59
N VAL A 20 12.84 9.80 -3.59
CA VAL A 20 12.10 10.95 -4.16
C VAL A 20 10.70 10.57 -4.62
N TYR A 21 10.52 9.45 -5.33
CA TYR A 21 9.18 9.02 -5.78
C TYR A 21 8.27 8.54 -4.63
N ILE A 22 8.84 8.11 -3.50
CA ILE A 22 8.06 7.83 -2.28
C ILE A 22 7.62 9.17 -1.66
N GLU A 23 8.54 10.14 -1.55
CA GLU A 23 8.25 11.47 -0.99
C GLU A 23 7.21 12.24 -1.81
N ASP A 24 7.20 12.04 -3.12
CA ASP A 24 6.20 12.61 -4.03
C ASP A 24 4.80 12.05 -3.73
N ALA A 25 4.69 10.73 -3.55
CA ALA A 25 3.43 10.09 -3.12
C ALA A 25 2.99 10.58 -1.72
N VAL A 26 3.93 10.73 -0.80
CA VAL A 26 3.68 11.26 0.56
C VAL A 26 3.12 12.68 0.50
N ALA A 27 3.69 13.56 -0.33
CA ALA A 27 3.22 14.93 -0.48
C ALA A 27 1.76 14.99 -0.95
N ALA A 28 1.38 14.14 -1.92
CA ALA A 28 0.00 14.05 -2.40
C ALA A 28 -0.97 13.55 -1.32
N ILE A 29 -0.55 12.54 -0.53
CA ILE A 29 -1.36 12.02 0.57
C ILE A 29 -1.50 13.05 1.70
N ALA A 30 -0.42 13.75 2.03
CA ALA A 30 -0.45 14.84 3.02
C ALA A 30 -1.39 15.97 2.58
N TRP A 31 -1.35 16.32 1.29
CA TRP A 31 -2.30 17.29 0.73
C TRP A 31 -3.76 16.83 0.92
N ALA A 32 -4.05 15.56 0.69
CA ALA A 32 -5.39 15.01 0.90
C ALA A 32 -5.83 15.18 2.36
N PHE A 33 -4.98 14.83 3.33
CA PHE A 33 -5.28 15.02 4.76
C PHE A 33 -5.57 16.49 5.12
N GLN A 34 -4.83 17.42 4.52
CA GLN A 34 -4.95 18.86 4.82
C GLN A 34 -6.15 19.51 4.14
N HIS A 35 -6.62 18.97 3.00
CA HIS A 35 -7.59 19.70 2.15
C HIS A 35 -8.90 18.97 1.91
N ILE A 36 -8.99 17.64 2.10
CA ILE A 36 -10.16 16.86 1.70
C ILE A 36 -11.46 17.34 2.37
N GLY A 37 -11.38 17.93 3.57
CA GLY A 37 -12.52 18.51 4.26
C GLY A 37 -13.19 19.64 3.48
N LYS A 38 -12.43 20.42 2.70
CA LYS A 38 -12.97 21.49 1.83
C LYS A 38 -13.84 20.95 0.69
N TYR A 39 -13.68 19.67 0.37
CA TYR A 39 -14.43 18.97 -0.67
C TYR A 39 -15.51 18.05 -0.09
N GLY A 40 -15.86 18.21 1.20
CA GLY A 40 -16.86 17.39 1.88
C GLY A 40 -16.36 15.98 2.28
N GLY A 41 -15.07 15.71 2.16
CA GLY A 41 -14.46 14.44 2.59
C GLY A 41 -14.19 14.41 4.10
N ASN A 42 -13.94 13.19 4.60
CA ASN A 42 -13.64 12.95 6.01
C ASN A 42 -12.21 12.41 6.14
N THR A 43 -11.35 13.11 6.87
CA THR A 43 -9.95 12.72 7.10
C THR A 43 -9.79 11.41 7.85
N ASP A 44 -10.80 10.97 8.62
CA ASP A 44 -10.79 9.65 9.27
C ASP A 44 -11.12 8.49 8.31
N LEU A 45 -11.49 8.80 7.07
CA LEU A 45 -11.90 7.83 6.04
C LEU A 45 -11.03 7.92 4.77
N ILE A 46 -9.77 8.28 4.92
CA ILE A 46 -8.79 8.27 3.81
C ILE A 46 -8.21 6.87 3.69
N PHE A 47 -8.44 6.23 2.55
CA PHE A 47 -7.87 4.93 2.19
C PHE A 47 -6.81 5.11 1.13
N LEU A 48 -5.75 4.32 1.21
CA LEU A 48 -4.71 4.28 0.19
C LEU A 48 -4.83 2.99 -0.62
N SER A 49 -4.72 3.11 -1.93
CA SER A 49 -4.70 1.97 -2.85
C SER A 49 -3.83 2.28 -4.05
N GLY A 50 -3.34 1.26 -4.70
CA GLY A 50 -2.56 1.38 -5.92
C GLY A 50 -2.16 -0.01 -6.42
N HIS A 51 -1.91 -0.12 -7.72
CA HIS A 51 -1.47 -1.35 -8.36
C HIS A 51 0.04 -1.33 -8.59
N SER A 52 0.70 -2.48 -8.44
CA SER A 52 2.13 -2.65 -8.75
C SER A 52 3.02 -1.66 -8.00
N ALA A 53 3.69 -0.74 -8.68
CA ALA A 53 4.47 0.34 -8.06
C ALA A 53 3.61 1.22 -7.14
N GLY A 54 2.35 1.49 -7.51
CA GLY A 54 1.40 2.19 -6.65
C GLY A 54 1.06 1.40 -5.39
N GLY A 55 0.98 0.08 -5.47
CA GLY A 55 0.80 -0.81 -4.31
C GLY A 55 2.01 -0.78 -3.38
N TYR A 56 3.21 -0.75 -3.92
CA TYR A 56 4.44 -0.55 -3.15
C TYR A 56 4.42 0.80 -2.41
N LEU A 57 4.10 1.90 -3.11
CA LEU A 57 4.02 3.24 -2.51
C LEU A 57 2.94 3.31 -1.42
N THR A 58 1.77 2.69 -1.65
CA THR A 58 0.71 2.56 -0.64
C THR A 58 1.24 1.97 0.66
N MET A 59 2.00 0.88 0.58
CA MET A 59 2.56 0.22 1.76
C MET A 59 3.71 1.01 2.39
N MET A 60 4.62 1.58 1.60
CA MET A 60 5.70 2.40 2.14
C MET A 60 5.17 3.58 2.95
N VAL A 61 4.19 4.33 2.41
CA VAL A 61 3.59 5.48 3.11
C VAL A 61 2.78 5.05 4.33
N GLY A 62 2.04 3.94 4.23
CA GLY A 62 1.18 3.46 5.30
C GLY A 62 1.90 2.79 6.47
N LEU A 63 3.07 2.19 6.22
CA LEU A 63 3.81 1.41 7.22
C LEU A 63 4.99 2.17 7.83
N ASP A 64 5.77 2.91 7.04
CA ASP A 64 6.88 3.71 7.53
C ASP A 64 6.38 5.08 8.02
N LYS A 65 6.22 5.22 9.34
CA LYS A 65 5.72 6.44 9.98
C LYS A 65 6.55 7.70 9.66
N LYS A 66 7.84 7.54 9.33
CA LYS A 66 8.74 8.69 9.09
C LYS A 66 8.27 9.59 7.95
N TYR A 67 7.61 9.02 6.93
CA TYR A 67 7.21 9.78 5.75
C TYR A 67 6.13 10.82 6.06
N LEU A 68 5.00 10.38 6.61
CA LEU A 68 3.90 11.30 6.95
C LEU A 68 4.19 12.18 8.17
N SER A 69 5.10 11.76 9.07
CA SER A 69 5.52 12.58 10.22
C SER A 69 6.17 13.90 9.81
N LYS A 70 6.80 13.97 8.60
CA LYS A 70 7.33 15.22 8.02
C LYS A 70 6.23 16.29 7.82
N TYR A 71 4.98 15.86 7.72
CA TYR A 71 3.79 16.72 7.59
C TYR A 71 2.95 16.80 8.86
N SER A 72 3.49 16.34 9.99
CA SER A 72 2.77 16.24 11.29
C SER A 72 1.52 15.35 11.22
N ILE A 73 1.53 14.35 10.34
CA ILE A 73 0.46 13.36 10.18
C ILE A 73 0.93 12.02 10.70
N ASP A 74 0.16 11.42 11.62
CA ASP A 74 0.37 10.04 12.04
C ASP A 74 -0.13 9.08 10.93
N ALA A 75 0.73 8.19 10.44
CA ALA A 75 0.38 7.19 9.43
C ALA A 75 -0.78 6.27 9.90
N ASN A 76 -0.98 6.12 11.20
CA ASN A 76 -2.11 5.37 11.77
C ASN A 76 -3.47 6.06 11.58
N LYS A 77 -3.50 7.31 11.10
CA LYS A 77 -4.73 8.01 10.70
C LYS A 77 -5.25 7.57 9.32
N ILE A 78 -4.44 6.88 8.53
CA ILE A 78 -4.91 6.23 7.30
C ILE A 78 -5.97 5.19 7.71
N ALA A 79 -7.16 5.26 7.10
CA ALA A 79 -8.26 4.35 7.44
C ALA A 79 -7.99 2.90 7.03
N GLY A 80 -7.23 2.70 5.95
CA GLY A 80 -6.77 1.40 5.49
C GLY A 80 -5.87 1.48 4.27
N ASN A 81 -4.95 0.53 4.17
CA ASN A 81 -4.04 0.34 3.06
C ASN A 81 -4.47 -0.89 2.26
N ILE A 82 -4.81 -0.71 0.98
CA ILE A 82 -5.34 -1.76 0.11
C ILE A 82 -4.50 -1.84 -1.19
N PRO A 83 -3.25 -2.30 -1.11
CA PRO A 83 -2.39 -2.45 -2.26
C PRO A 83 -2.83 -3.61 -3.15
N PHE A 84 -2.70 -3.44 -4.48
CA PHE A 84 -2.88 -4.48 -5.49
C PHE A 84 -1.50 -4.89 -6.02
N SER A 85 -1.12 -6.13 -5.77
CA SER A 85 0.11 -6.73 -6.30
C SER A 85 1.35 -5.84 -6.14
N GLY A 86 1.47 -5.16 -4.99
CA GLY A 86 2.62 -4.33 -4.63
C GLY A 86 3.81 -5.16 -4.15
N HIS A 87 5.04 -4.71 -4.39
CA HIS A 87 6.21 -5.29 -3.72
C HIS A 87 6.15 -5.08 -2.22
N THR A 88 6.41 -6.11 -1.45
CA THR A 88 6.55 -6.04 0.01
C THR A 88 8.01 -6.10 0.46
N ILE A 89 8.89 -6.66 -0.37
CA ILE A 89 10.34 -6.50 -0.26
C ILE A 89 10.79 -5.23 -0.98
N THR A 90 12.06 -4.87 -0.90
CA THR A 90 12.62 -3.70 -1.61
C THR A 90 12.33 -3.79 -3.10
N HIS A 91 11.65 -2.77 -3.63
CA HIS A 91 11.18 -2.75 -5.02
C HIS A 91 12.33 -3.00 -6.02
N PHE A 92 12.09 -3.78 -7.08
CA PHE A 92 13.13 -4.14 -8.05
C PHE A 92 13.84 -2.90 -8.66
N THR A 93 13.12 -1.79 -8.85
CA THR A 93 13.72 -0.53 -9.30
C THR A 93 14.78 -0.03 -8.32
N VAL A 94 14.51 -0.07 -7.01
CA VAL A 94 15.48 0.32 -5.97
C VAL A 94 16.68 -0.62 -5.97
N ARG A 95 16.43 -1.93 -6.15
CA ARG A 95 17.50 -2.93 -6.26
C ARG A 95 18.41 -2.64 -7.47
N LYS A 96 17.81 -2.30 -8.63
CA LYS A 96 18.55 -1.85 -9.83
C LYS A 96 19.35 -0.58 -9.57
N GLU A 97 18.79 0.40 -8.89
CA GLU A 97 19.48 1.63 -8.49
C GLU A 97 20.71 1.34 -7.60
N LYS A 98 20.68 0.25 -6.85
CA LYS A 98 21.78 -0.28 -6.02
C LYS A 98 22.73 -1.23 -6.81
N GLY A 99 22.53 -1.43 -8.09
CA GLY A 99 23.34 -2.33 -8.94
C GLY A 99 23.05 -3.82 -8.72
N MET A 100 21.91 -4.17 -8.13
CA MET A 100 21.52 -5.54 -7.85
C MET A 100 20.69 -6.15 -9.00
N ASN A 101 20.68 -7.49 -9.08
CA ASN A 101 19.83 -8.24 -9.99
C ASN A 101 18.35 -8.16 -9.56
N ASP A 102 17.43 -8.17 -10.53
CA ASP A 102 15.99 -8.09 -10.33
C ASP A 102 15.42 -9.23 -9.47
N ILE A 103 16.01 -10.42 -9.54
CA ILE A 103 15.57 -11.60 -8.79
C ILE A 103 16.24 -11.73 -7.42
N GLN A 104 17.28 -10.94 -7.13
CA GLN A 104 17.95 -10.99 -5.83
C GLN A 104 17.07 -10.32 -4.77
N PRO A 105 16.60 -11.04 -3.72
CA PRO A 105 15.75 -10.43 -2.70
C PRO A 105 16.56 -9.47 -1.82
N LEU A 106 15.92 -8.39 -1.39
CA LEU A 106 16.45 -7.45 -0.41
C LEU A 106 15.31 -6.95 0.50
N ILE A 107 15.58 -6.89 1.80
CA ILE A 107 14.68 -6.29 2.78
C ILE A 107 15.49 -5.26 3.56
N ASP A 108 15.30 -4.01 3.23
CA ASP A 108 15.95 -2.86 3.86
C ASP A 108 14.92 -1.75 4.16
N GLU A 109 15.37 -0.55 4.47
CA GLU A 109 14.52 0.62 4.76
C GLU A 109 13.61 1.06 3.58
N TYR A 110 13.73 0.42 2.43
CA TYR A 110 12.84 0.60 1.26
C TYR A 110 11.95 -0.61 1.00
N ALA A 111 11.86 -1.52 1.96
CA ALA A 111 10.96 -2.66 1.92
C ALA A 111 9.75 -2.41 2.85
N PRO A 112 8.50 -2.44 2.38
CA PRO A 112 7.34 -2.39 3.27
C PRO A 112 7.40 -3.40 4.42
N LEU A 113 7.93 -4.59 4.15
CA LEU A 113 8.06 -5.69 5.12
C LEU A 113 8.96 -5.33 6.31
N PHE A 114 9.96 -4.46 6.11
CA PHE A 114 10.85 -3.97 7.18
C PHE A 114 10.07 -3.25 8.30
N PHE A 115 8.91 -2.68 7.97
CA PHE A 115 8.05 -1.91 8.87
C PHE A 115 6.82 -2.69 9.36
N ALA A 116 6.87 -4.02 9.34
CA ALA A 116 5.80 -4.84 9.90
C ALA A 116 5.64 -4.55 11.40
N ARG A 117 4.44 -4.11 11.83
CA ARG A 117 4.17 -3.65 13.19
C ARG A 117 2.72 -3.89 13.61
N PRO A 118 2.44 -4.05 14.93
CA PRO A 118 1.12 -4.42 15.43
C PRO A 118 0.10 -3.28 15.35
N ASP A 119 0.55 -2.03 15.39
CA ASP A 119 -0.28 -0.82 15.48
C ASP A 119 -0.54 -0.15 14.12
N ALA A 120 -0.21 -0.80 13.01
CA ALA A 120 -0.47 -0.27 11.68
C ALA A 120 -1.98 -0.16 11.40
N SER A 121 -2.34 0.71 10.46
CA SER A 121 -3.70 0.76 9.90
C SER A 121 -4.04 -0.55 9.19
N PRO A 122 -5.33 -0.92 9.06
CA PRO A 122 -5.73 -2.12 8.33
C PRO A 122 -4.97 -2.30 7.02
N LEU A 123 -4.46 -3.51 6.77
CA LEU A 123 -3.71 -3.86 5.57
C LEU A 123 -4.42 -4.98 4.82
N VAL A 124 -4.86 -4.71 3.59
CA VAL A 124 -5.54 -5.68 2.73
C VAL A 124 -4.71 -5.89 1.47
N LEU A 125 -3.95 -6.97 1.46
CA LEU A 125 -3.12 -7.37 0.33
C LEU A 125 -4.00 -8.10 -0.69
N ILE A 126 -4.00 -7.65 -1.94
CA ILE A 126 -4.71 -8.31 -3.04
C ILE A 126 -3.67 -8.60 -4.12
N THR A 127 -3.54 -9.86 -4.52
CA THR A 127 -2.56 -10.31 -5.51
C THR A 127 -3.20 -11.28 -6.49
N GLY A 128 -2.60 -11.47 -7.65
CA GLY A 128 -3.02 -12.43 -8.65
C GLY A 128 -2.64 -13.88 -8.28
N ASP A 129 -2.70 -14.73 -9.27
CA ASP A 129 -2.36 -16.15 -9.18
C ASP A 129 -0.84 -16.33 -9.01
N PRO A 130 -0.36 -17.17 -8.09
CA PRO A 130 1.07 -17.40 -7.87
C PRO A 130 1.84 -17.77 -9.15
N GLU A 131 1.24 -18.60 -9.99
CA GLU A 131 1.88 -19.09 -11.22
C GLU A 131 1.84 -18.09 -12.38
N LEU A 132 0.99 -17.04 -12.29
CA LEU A 132 0.79 -16.05 -13.34
C LEU A 132 1.29 -14.65 -12.97
N GLU A 133 1.56 -14.40 -11.70
CA GLU A 133 2.10 -13.14 -11.20
C GLU A 133 3.57 -12.92 -11.60
N LEU A 134 4.01 -11.68 -11.48
CA LEU A 134 5.44 -11.36 -11.62
C LEU A 134 6.26 -12.01 -10.50
N LEU A 135 7.48 -12.33 -10.81
CA LEU A 135 8.53 -12.98 -10.00
C LEU A 135 8.32 -12.90 -8.48
N GLY A 136 7.80 -13.99 -7.89
CA GLY A 136 7.63 -14.12 -6.44
C GLY A 136 6.67 -13.12 -5.80
N ARG A 137 5.83 -12.41 -6.57
CA ARG A 137 4.96 -11.35 -6.06
C ARG A 137 3.91 -11.87 -5.10
N TYR A 138 3.32 -13.02 -5.38
CA TYR A 138 2.39 -13.65 -4.46
C TYR A 138 3.09 -14.05 -3.16
N GLU A 139 4.25 -14.69 -3.26
CA GLU A 139 5.03 -15.21 -2.12
C GLU A 139 5.45 -14.09 -1.19
N GLU A 140 5.95 -12.96 -1.71
CA GLU A 140 6.33 -11.82 -0.89
C GLU A 140 5.11 -11.19 -0.17
N ASN A 141 3.93 -11.14 -0.82
CA ASN A 141 2.70 -10.67 -0.19
C ASN A 141 2.19 -11.68 0.86
N ALA A 142 2.29 -12.98 0.61
CA ALA A 142 1.94 -14.02 1.58
C ALA A 142 2.89 -13.98 2.80
N TYR A 143 4.18 -13.74 2.57
CA TYR A 143 5.15 -13.57 3.64
C TYR A 143 4.87 -12.30 4.45
N MET A 144 4.58 -11.17 3.81
CA MET A 144 4.14 -9.94 4.49
C MET A 144 2.91 -10.17 5.37
N TRP A 145 1.88 -10.83 4.84
CA TRP A 145 0.68 -11.20 5.62
C TRP A 145 1.05 -12.01 6.86
N ARG A 146 1.94 -13.00 6.72
CA ARG A 146 2.39 -13.84 7.84
C ARG A 146 3.15 -13.01 8.87
N MET A 147 4.08 -12.17 8.45
CA MET A 147 4.90 -11.35 9.34
C MET A 147 4.08 -10.30 10.09
N MET A 148 3.09 -9.68 9.45
CA MET A 148 2.16 -8.78 10.12
C MET A 148 1.40 -9.49 11.24
N LYS A 149 0.92 -10.72 11.00
CA LYS A 149 0.25 -11.54 12.03
C LYS A 149 1.17 -11.92 13.17
N LEU A 150 2.41 -12.30 12.89
CA LEU A 150 3.42 -12.62 13.91
C LEU A 150 3.80 -11.39 14.73
N ALA A 151 3.83 -10.20 14.12
CA ALA A 151 3.99 -8.93 14.83
C ALA A 151 2.78 -8.55 15.71
N GLY A 152 1.69 -9.31 15.66
CA GLY A 152 0.47 -9.07 16.43
C GLY A 152 -0.55 -8.14 15.76
N HIS A 153 -0.36 -7.81 14.48
CA HIS A 153 -1.32 -6.99 13.73
C HIS A 153 -2.63 -7.73 13.51
N LYS A 154 -3.76 -7.14 13.93
CA LYS A 154 -5.06 -7.81 14.00
C LYS A 154 -5.89 -7.72 12.71
N ARG A 155 -5.57 -6.79 11.82
CA ARG A 155 -6.39 -6.47 10.64
C ARG A 155 -5.54 -6.55 9.35
N THR A 156 -4.88 -7.69 9.13
CA THR A 156 -4.21 -8.02 7.86
C THR A 156 -4.96 -9.12 7.13
N THR A 157 -5.34 -8.86 5.89
CA THR A 157 -6.01 -9.83 5.00
C THR A 157 -5.18 -10.01 3.74
N LEU A 158 -5.18 -11.22 3.20
CA LEU A 158 -4.61 -11.55 1.90
C LEU A 158 -5.70 -12.16 1.02
N TYR A 159 -5.90 -11.58 -0.16
CA TYR A 159 -6.73 -12.12 -1.24
C TYR A 159 -5.83 -12.59 -2.38
N LYS A 160 -6.07 -13.81 -2.84
CA LYS A 160 -5.48 -14.41 -4.03
C LYS A 160 -6.54 -14.49 -5.13
N LEU A 161 -6.25 -13.95 -6.29
CA LEU A 161 -7.14 -13.97 -7.46
C LEU A 161 -6.64 -15.05 -8.42
N GLU A 162 -7.17 -16.26 -8.28
CA GLU A 162 -6.80 -17.42 -9.12
C GLU A 162 -7.13 -17.16 -10.59
N GLY A 163 -6.21 -17.54 -11.48
CA GLY A 163 -6.32 -17.38 -12.92
C GLY A 163 -6.03 -15.97 -13.44
N PHE A 164 -5.67 -15.01 -12.58
CA PHE A 164 -5.34 -13.64 -12.99
C PHE A 164 -3.84 -13.36 -12.86
N ASN A 165 -3.24 -12.86 -13.94
CA ASN A 165 -1.85 -12.39 -13.94
C ASN A 165 -1.73 -10.97 -13.35
N HIS A 166 -0.49 -10.46 -13.29
CA HIS A 166 -0.17 -9.14 -12.72
C HIS A 166 -1.04 -7.99 -13.28
N GLY A 167 -1.26 -7.97 -14.60
CA GLY A 167 -2.06 -6.91 -15.24
C GLY A 167 -3.56 -7.12 -15.07
N SER A 168 -4.02 -8.34 -15.33
CA SER A 168 -5.46 -8.65 -15.35
C SER A 168 -6.10 -8.73 -13.96
N MET A 169 -5.31 -8.86 -12.87
CA MET A 169 -5.82 -8.92 -11.51
C MET A 169 -6.45 -7.61 -11.01
N ALA A 170 -6.11 -6.48 -11.62
CA ALA A 170 -6.57 -5.18 -11.15
C ALA A 170 -8.09 -5.02 -11.24
N GLU A 171 -8.72 -5.46 -12.33
CA GLU A 171 -10.15 -5.34 -12.53
C GLU A 171 -10.96 -6.13 -11.48
N PRO A 172 -10.74 -7.45 -11.26
CA PRO A 172 -11.45 -8.21 -10.23
C PRO A 172 -11.07 -7.79 -8.79
N ALA A 173 -9.99 -7.03 -8.59
CA ALA A 173 -9.64 -6.49 -7.28
C ALA A 173 -10.53 -5.31 -6.84
N TYR A 174 -11.12 -4.53 -7.77
CA TYR A 174 -11.97 -3.39 -7.39
C TYR A 174 -13.19 -3.76 -6.54
N PRO A 175 -13.96 -4.81 -6.83
CA PRO A 175 -15.04 -5.25 -5.93
C PRO A 175 -14.56 -5.57 -4.52
N LEU A 176 -13.36 -6.17 -4.37
CA LEU A 176 -12.76 -6.45 -3.07
C LEU A 176 -12.34 -5.16 -2.36
N LEU A 177 -11.75 -4.20 -3.09
CA LEU A 177 -11.45 -2.87 -2.55
C LEU A 177 -12.70 -2.23 -1.95
N ILE A 178 -13.78 -2.14 -2.71
CA ILE A 178 -15.03 -1.52 -2.26
C ILE A 178 -15.63 -2.27 -1.07
N LYS A 179 -15.59 -3.59 -1.06
CA LYS A 179 -16.02 -4.43 0.07
C LYS A 179 -15.25 -4.08 1.34
N GLU A 180 -13.91 -4.04 1.27
CA GLU A 180 -13.06 -3.77 2.43
C GLU A 180 -13.15 -2.33 2.91
N VAL A 181 -13.20 -1.35 2.00
CA VAL A 181 -13.44 0.06 2.34
C VAL A 181 -14.77 0.21 3.09
N ASN A 182 -15.84 -0.43 2.63
CA ASN A 182 -17.14 -0.40 3.32
C ASN A 182 -17.09 -1.08 4.69
N ALA A 183 -16.42 -2.20 4.83
CA ALA A 183 -16.28 -2.93 6.10
C ALA A 183 -15.51 -2.08 7.12
N ILE A 184 -14.33 -1.58 6.74
CA ILE A 184 -13.49 -0.76 7.62
C ILE A 184 -14.19 0.55 7.98
N THR A 185 -14.86 1.21 7.02
CA THR A 185 -15.66 2.41 7.29
C THR A 185 -16.73 2.15 8.37
N LYS A 186 -17.44 1.03 8.28
CA LYS A 186 -18.44 0.65 9.30
C LYS A 186 -17.80 0.44 10.67
N GLU A 187 -16.62 -0.16 10.73
CA GLU A 187 -15.87 -0.38 11.98
C GLU A 187 -15.46 0.96 12.61
N ILE A 188 -14.93 1.89 11.81
CA ILE A 188 -14.51 3.23 12.28
C ILE A 188 -15.70 4.02 12.81
N LEU A 189 -16.81 4.05 12.06
CA LEU A 189 -18.01 4.81 12.46
C LEU A 189 -18.73 4.24 13.68
N LYS A 190 -18.58 2.97 13.99
CA LYS A 190 -19.13 2.36 15.21
C LYS A 190 -18.35 2.68 16.48
N ARG A 191 -17.09 3.10 16.35
CA ARG A 191 -16.22 3.44 17.49
C ARG A 191 -16.37 4.90 17.96
N LYS A 192 -17.11 5.71 17.19
CA LYS A 192 -17.49 7.10 17.50
C LYS A 192 -18.90 7.15 18.07
#